data_2b1677554e34adcd26219b194fee2a0f
#
_entry.id   2b1677554e34adcd26219b194fee2a0f
#
_cell.length_a   1.000
_cell.length_b   1.000
_cell.length_c   1.000
_cell.angle_alpha   90.00
_cell.angle_beta   90.00
_cell.angle_gamma   90.00
#
_symmetry.space_group_name_H-M   'P 1'
#
loop_
_entity.id
_entity.type
_entity.pdbx_description
1 polymer ?
#
loop_
_entity_poly.entity_id
_entity_poly.type
_entity_poly.pdbx_seq_one_letter_code
_entity_poly.pdbx_strand_id
1 'polypeptide(L)'
;MKKLLLLVVASTLTMFGQQAPKDLSPIMKDIAHSVQELNRAMAATGAPIVVKEAENLQQRFTEAEAFFKAQNAPDAVGWAHAQAESAAAIAKTAQANNLDGAKAPIKTMTDRCNTCHMVHREQLPDKTFRFKP
;
A
#
# COMPACT_ATOMS: atom_id res chain seq x y z
N MET A 1 -17.40 23.22 -54.22
CA MET A 1 -16.18 22.84 -53.45
C MET A 1 -16.44 23.10 -51.98
N LYS A 2 -16.77 22.06 -51.23
CA LYS A 2 -17.01 22.16 -49.79
C LYS A 2 -15.69 21.90 -49.05
N LYS A 3 -15.15 22.96 -48.42
CA LYS A 3 -13.95 22.86 -47.57
C LYS A 3 -14.36 22.22 -46.26
N LEU A 4 -13.92 20.98 -46.02
CA LEU A 4 -14.07 20.26 -44.75
C LEU A 4 -13.03 20.78 -43.77
N LEU A 5 -13.48 21.52 -42.76
CA LEU A 5 -12.63 22.03 -41.70
C LEU A 5 -12.48 20.89 -40.67
N LEU A 6 -11.32 20.23 -40.65
CA LEU A 6 -10.96 19.25 -39.63
C LEU A 6 -10.59 20.02 -38.35
N LEU A 7 -11.51 20.02 -37.38
CA LEU A 7 -11.23 20.44 -36.00
C LEU A 7 -10.42 19.34 -35.29
N VAL A 8 -9.12 19.58 -35.17
CA VAL A 8 -8.25 18.76 -34.31
C VAL A 8 -8.50 19.20 -32.86
N VAL A 9 -9.28 18.43 -32.13
CA VAL A 9 -9.41 18.59 -30.67
C VAL A 9 -8.17 18.01 -30.02
N ALA A 10 -7.24 18.88 -29.68
CA ALA A 10 -6.09 18.51 -28.87
C ALA A 10 -6.57 18.23 -27.43
N SER A 11 -6.76 16.95 -27.09
CA SER A 11 -7.01 16.51 -25.72
C SER A 11 -5.73 16.67 -24.91
N THR A 12 -5.61 17.76 -24.18
CA THR A 12 -4.56 17.92 -23.16
C THR A 12 -4.89 16.98 -22.01
N LEU A 13 -4.24 15.81 -21.97
CA LEU A 13 -4.17 15.00 -20.77
C LEU A 13 -3.41 15.80 -19.71
N THR A 14 -4.13 16.47 -18.81
CA THR A 14 -3.57 16.96 -17.57
C THR A 14 -3.19 15.75 -16.73
N MET A 15 -1.91 15.34 -16.76
CA MET A 15 -1.34 14.45 -15.76
C MET A 15 -1.41 15.20 -14.43
N PHE A 16 -2.44 14.94 -13.63
CA PHE A 16 -2.42 15.25 -12.21
C PHE A 16 -1.34 14.35 -11.59
N GLY A 17 -0.14 14.87 -11.51
CA GLY A 17 0.92 14.27 -10.71
C GLY A 17 0.42 14.18 -9.28
N GLN A 18 0.09 12.98 -8.81
CA GLN A 18 -0.26 12.77 -7.40
C GLN A 18 0.95 13.18 -6.57
N GLN A 19 0.77 14.24 -5.80
CA GLN A 19 1.81 14.76 -4.92
C GLN A 19 2.07 13.70 -3.83
N ALA A 20 3.35 13.39 -3.57
CA ALA A 20 3.72 12.43 -2.53
C ALA A 20 3.12 12.85 -1.18
N PRO A 21 2.63 11.90 -0.36
CA PRO A 21 2.13 12.21 0.97
C PRO A 21 3.18 12.94 1.81
N LYS A 22 2.75 13.96 2.58
CA LYS A 22 3.65 14.73 3.44
C LYS A 22 3.87 14.09 4.80
N ASP A 23 2.95 13.22 5.23
CA ASP A 23 2.97 12.57 6.53
C ASP A 23 2.71 11.06 6.37
N LEU A 24 3.61 10.27 6.93
CA LEU A 24 3.53 8.81 6.93
C LEU A 24 2.61 8.27 8.03
N SER A 25 2.41 9.03 9.11
CA SER A 25 1.69 8.54 10.30
C SER A 25 0.25 8.09 10.02
N PRO A 26 -0.59 8.84 9.27
CA PRO A 26 -1.92 8.37 8.91
C PRO A 26 -1.89 7.09 8.09
N ILE A 27 -0.97 6.98 7.13
CA ILE A 27 -0.82 5.81 6.28
C ILE A 27 -0.50 4.57 7.12
N MET A 28 0.45 4.68 8.06
CA MET A 28 0.84 3.57 8.95
C MET A 28 -0.28 3.18 9.91
N LYS A 29 -1.09 4.11 10.39
CA LYS A 29 -2.27 3.81 11.21
C LYS A 29 -3.33 3.04 10.43
N ASP A 30 -3.60 3.43 9.19
CA ASP A 30 -4.52 2.71 8.31
C ASP A 30 -4.01 1.31 7.99
N ILE A 31 -2.71 1.16 7.70
CA ILE A 31 -2.07 -0.15 7.49
C ILE A 31 -2.26 -1.04 8.72
N ALA A 32 -1.97 -0.52 9.91
CA ALA A 32 -2.12 -1.27 11.16
C ALA A 32 -3.56 -1.72 11.38
N HIS A 33 -4.54 -0.85 11.11
CA HIS A 33 -5.95 -1.17 11.20
C HIS A 33 -6.34 -2.27 10.21
N SER A 34 -5.96 -2.15 8.93
CA SER A 34 -6.28 -3.15 7.92
C SER A 34 -5.63 -4.50 8.18
N VAL A 35 -4.40 -4.54 8.70
CA VAL A 35 -3.75 -5.80 9.12
C VAL A 35 -4.54 -6.46 10.25
N GLN A 36 -5.04 -5.68 11.21
CA GLN A 36 -5.85 -6.20 12.31
C GLN A 36 -7.18 -6.79 11.82
N GLU A 37 -7.91 -6.06 10.96
CA GLU A 37 -9.18 -6.52 10.39
C GLU A 37 -8.99 -7.73 9.46
N LEU A 38 -7.91 -7.74 8.66
CA LEU A 38 -7.55 -8.89 7.82
C LEU A 38 -7.32 -10.15 8.66
N ASN A 39 -6.58 -10.06 9.76
CA ASN A 39 -6.35 -11.20 10.65
C ASN A 39 -7.63 -11.69 11.33
N ARG A 40 -8.52 -10.77 11.72
CA ARG A 40 -9.85 -11.14 12.24
C ARG A 40 -10.70 -11.88 11.20
N ALA A 41 -10.70 -11.36 9.97
CA ALA A 41 -11.46 -11.96 8.87
C ALA A 41 -10.90 -13.33 8.48
N MET A 42 -9.58 -13.51 8.53
CA MET A 42 -8.94 -14.82 8.32
C MET A 42 -9.39 -15.85 9.36
N ALA A 43 -9.48 -15.46 10.63
CA ALA A 43 -9.95 -16.33 11.70
C ALA A 43 -11.44 -16.68 11.57
N ALA A 44 -12.25 -15.76 11.04
CA ALA A 44 -13.70 -15.94 10.83
C ALA A 44 -14.06 -16.51 9.44
N THR A 45 -13.06 -16.88 8.62
CA THR A 45 -13.24 -17.33 7.23
C THR A 45 -14.01 -16.34 6.34
N GLY A 46 -13.83 -15.04 6.60
CA GLY A 46 -14.52 -13.94 5.92
C GLY A 46 -13.78 -13.47 4.65
N ALA A 47 -13.74 -14.28 3.59
CA ALA A 47 -13.03 -13.96 2.35
C ALA A 47 -13.34 -12.57 1.77
N PRO A 48 -14.57 -12.04 1.71
CA PRO A 48 -14.84 -10.70 1.20
C PRO A 48 -14.15 -9.59 2.00
N ILE A 49 -14.04 -9.74 3.32
CA ILE A 49 -13.35 -8.78 4.18
C ILE A 49 -11.85 -8.87 3.97
N VAL A 50 -11.31 -10.09 3.83
CA VAL A 50 -9.88 -10.31 3.51
C VAL A 50 -9.53 -9.62 2.19
N VAL A 51 -10.34 -9.74 1.15
CA VAL A 51 -10.16 -9.04 -0.13
C VAL A 51 -10.11 -7.53 0.08
N LYS A 52 -11.14 -6.97 0.72
CA LYS A 52 -11.24 -5.53 0.96
C LYS A 52 -10.03 -4.98 1.71
N GLU A 53 -9.62 -5.63 2.79
CA GLU A 53 -8.50 -5.15 3.60
C GLU A 53 -7.16 -5.34 2.90
N ALA A 54 -6.99 -6.40 2.10
CA ALA A 54 -5.81 -6.60 1.28
C ALA A 54 -5.69 -5.55 0.16
N GLU A 55 -6.79 -5.19 -0.50
CA GLU A 55 -6.81 -4.10 -1.49
C GLU A 55 -6.48 -2.75 -0.86
N ASN A 56 -7.02 -2.47 0.33
CA ASN A 56 -6.65 -1.26 1.09
C ASN A 56 -5.16 -1.26 1.45
N LEU A 57 -4.62 -2.37 1.92
CA LEU A 57 -3.18 -2.51 2.21
C LEU A 57 -2.32 -2.24 0.97
N GLN A 58 -2.70 -2.79 -0.20
CA GLN A 58 -2.01 -2.52 -1.45
C GLN A 58 -1.95 -1.02 -1.75
N GLN A 59 -3.07 -0.32 -1.63
CA GLN A 59 -3.14 1.12 -1.85
C GLN A 59 -2.25 1.88 -0.85
N ARG A 60 -2.36 1.57 0.45
CA ARG A 60 -1.59 2.26 1.50
C ARG A 60 -0.09 2.03 1.37
N PHE A 61 0.36 0.83 1.00
CA PHE A 61 1.78 0.58 0.74
C PHE A 61 2.27 1.30 -0.52
N THR A 62 1.44 1.48 -1.54
CA THR A 62 1.78 2.31 -2.71
C THR A 62 1.93 3.79 -2.33
N GLU A 63 1.09 4.31 -1.45
CA GLU A 63 1.23 5.66 -0.90
C GLU A 63 2.50 5.81 -0.03
N ALA A 64 2.81 4.80 0.79
CA ALA A 64 4.04 4.76 1.57
C ALA A 64 5.29 4.72 0.66
N GLU A 65 5.26 3.96 -0.43
CA GLU A 65 6.33 3.93 -1.43
C GLU A 65 6.60 5.33 -2.00
N ALA A 66 5.55 6.08 -2.34
CA ALA A 66 5.68 7.45 -2.84
C ALA A 66 6.29 8.39 -1.78
N PHE A 67 5.90 8.24 -0.50
CA PHE A 67 6.52 8.96 0.61
C PHE A 67 8.01 8.65 0.72
N PHE A 68 8.40 7.37 0.76
CA PHE A 68 9.80 6.96 0.90
C PHE A 68 10.66 7.40 -0.28
N LYS A 69 10.10 7.40 -1.49
CA LYS A 69 10.76 7.96 -2.68
C LYS A 69 11.07 9.44 -2.51
N ALA A 70 10.13 10.22 -1.99
CA ALA A 70 10.33 11.65 -1.68
C ALA A 70 11.36 11.88 -0.55
N GLN A 71 11.58 10.89 0.33
CA GLN A 71 12.58 10.93 1.39
C GLN A 71 13.96 10.40 0.97
N ASN A 72 14.14 9.98 -0.30
CA ASN A 72 15.37 9.37 -0.82
C ASN A 72 15.82 8.13 -0.02
N ALA A 73 14.87 7.27 0.37
CA ALA A 73 15.11 6.03 1.11
C ALA A 73 14.84 4.80 0.21
N PRO A 74 15.80 4.40 -0.67
CA PRO A 74 15.57 3.40 -1.71
C PRO A 74 15.26 2.00 -1.17
N ASP A 75 15.79 1.63 -0.03
CA ASP A 75 15.48 0.37 0.66
C ASP A 75 14.04 0.35 1.18
N ALA A 76 13.57 1.43 1.81
CA ALA A 76 12.18 1.57 2.23
C ALA A 76 11.21 1.57 1.04
N VAL A 77 11.60 2.17 -0.09
CA VAL A 77 10.85 2.08 -1.36
C VAL A 77 10.69 0.63 -1.79
N GLY A 78 11.78 -0.14 -1.83
CA GLY A 78 11.77 -1.54 -2.20
C GLY A 78 10.90 -2.40 -1.27
N TRP A 79 10.96 -2.16 0.03
CA TRP A 79 10.12 -2.87 1.00
C TRP A 79 8.63 -2.50 0.85
N ALA A 80 8.28 -1.22 0.68
CA ALA A 80 6.90 -0.82 0.48
C ALA A 80 6.32 -1.41 -0.81
N HIS A 81 7.08 -1.41 -1.90
CA HIS A 81 6.70 -2.05 -3.15
C HIS A 81 6.41 -3.56 -2.95
N ALA A 82 7.33 -4.28 -2.33
CA ALA A 82 7.15 -5.71 -2.05
C ALA A 82 5.95 -5.99 -1.12
N GLN A 83 5.61 -5.07 -0.22
CA GLN A 83 4.41 -5.16 0.60
C GLN A 83 3.12 -4.97 -0.21
N ALA A 84 3.10 -3.99 -1.14
CA ALA A 84 1.98 -3.79 -2.05
C ALA A 84 1.74 -5.02 -2.93
N GLU A 85 2.80 -5.66 -3.45
CA GLU A 85 2.70 -6.91 -4.21
C GLU A 85 2.17 -8.07 -3.35
N SER A 86 2.63 -8.19 -2.10
CA SER A 86 2.12 -9.21 -1.17
C SER A 86 0.64 -9.01 -0.86
N ALA A 87 0.21 -7.77 -0.66
CA ALA A 87 -1.20 -7.44 -0.44
C ALA A 87 -2.06 -7.79 -1.67
N ALA A 88 -1.58 -7.49 -2.88
CA ALA A 88 -2.26 -7.88 -4.12
C ALA A 88 -2.40 -9.41 -4.27
N ALA A 89 -1.36 -10.17 -3.89
CA ALA A 89 -1.40 -11.62 -3.89
C ALA A 89 -2.42 -12.18 -2.87
N ILE A 90 -2.51 -11.59 -1.68
CA ILE A 90 -3.51 -11.92 -0.67
C ILE A 90 -4.92 -11.70 -1.22
N ALA A 91 -5.17 -10.52 -1.81
CA ALA A 91 -6.47 -10.19 -2.39
C ALA A 91 -6.88 -11.20 -3.47
N LYS A 92 -5.98 -11.49 -4.41
CA LYS A 92 -6.21 -12.46 -5.49
C LYS A 92 -6.52 -13.85 -4.96
N THR A 93 -5.79 -14.31 -3.95
CA THR A 93 -5.98 -15.64 -3.35
C THR A 93 -7.32 -15.72 -2.61
N ALA A 94 -7.70 -14.66 -1.89
CA ALA A 94 -8.98 -14.59 -1.21
C ALA A 94 -10.17 -14.47 -2.18
N GLN A 95 -10.01 -13.74 -3.30
CA GLN A 95 -11.01 -13.69 -4.38
C GLN A 95 -11.30 -15.07 -4.98
N ALA A 96 -10.28 -15.93 -5.05
CA ALA A 96 -10.42 -17.33 -5.45
C ALA A 96 -10.98 -18.22 -4.32
N ASN A 97 -11.41 -17.64 -3.20
CA ASN A 97 -11.91 -18.33 -2.00
C ASN A 97 -10.89 -19.32 -1.39
N ASN A 98 -9.59 -19.08 -1.60
CA ASN A 98 -8.48 -19.87 -1.07
C ASN A 98 -7.80 -19.14 0.10
N LEU A 99 -8.44 -19.14 1.27
CA LEU A 99 -7.89 -18.48 2.46
C LEU A 99 -6.63 -19.17 3.01
N ASP A 100 -6.49 -20.47 2.83
CA ASP A 100 -5.28 -21.18 3.23
C ASP A 100 -4.07 -20.70 2.42
N GLY A 101 -4.25 -20.45 1.13
CA GLY A 101 -3.21 -19.89 0.28
C GLY A 101 -2.80 -18.46 0.63
N ALA A 102 -3.65 -17.72 1.35
CA ALA A 102 -3.35 -16.37 1.81
C ALA A 102 -2.43 -16.32 3.05
N LYS A 103 -2.32 -17.41 3.82
CA LYS A 103 -1.56 -17.44 5.09
C LYS A 103 -0.08 -17.13 4.91
N ALA A 104 0.57 -17.72 3.90
CA ALA A 104 2.00 -17.53 3.66
C ALA A 104 2.34 -16.08 3.26
N PRO A 105 1.66 -15.44 2.28
CA PRO A 105 1.90 -14.04 1.97
C PRO A 105 1.56 -13.10 3.12
N ILE A 106 0.56 -13.38 3.97
CA ILE A 106 0.27 -12.59 5.18
C ILE A 106 1.44 -12.64 6.15
N LYS A 107 1.97 -13.84 6.42
CA LYS A 107 3.15 -14.00 7.29
C LYS A 107 4.36 -13.24 6.75
N THR A 108 4.65 -13.38 5.47
CA THR A 108 5.77 -12.69 4.81
C THR A 108 5.62 -11.17 4.92
N MET A 109 4.41 -10.63 4.71
CA MET A 109 4.11 -9.21 4.86
C MET A 109 4.37 -8.75 6.30
N THR A 110 3.93 -9.50 7.31
CA THR A 110 4.15 -9.17 8.72
C THR A 110 5.63 -9.17 9.11
N ASP A 111 6.39 -10.15 8.64
CA ASP A 111 7.83 -10.23 8.90
C ASP A 111 8.57 -9.01 8.32
N ARG A 112 8.21 -8.56 7.11
CA ARG A 112 8.79 -7.36 6.48
C ARG A 112 8.43 -6.07 7.21
N CYS A 113 7.23 -5.95 7.78
CA CYS A 113 6.87 -4.79 8.60
C CYS A 113 7.86 -4.59 9.75
N ASN A 114 8.21 -5.67 10.44
CA ASN A 114 9.18 -5.62 11.53
C ASN A 114 10.58 -5.21 11.04
N THR A 115 11.04 -5.74 9.91
CA THR A 115 12.34 -5.40 9.33
C THR A 115 12.45 -3.89 9.03
N CYS A 116 11.45 -3.32 8.35
CA CYS A 116 11.43 -1.90 8.03
C CYS A 116 11.37 -1.04 9.29
N HIS A 117 10.55 -1.41 10.28
CA HIS A 117 10.43 -0.68 11.54
C HIS A 117 11.73 -0.65 12.34
N MET A 118 12.50 -1.74 12.35
CA MET A 118 13.80 -1.76 13.03
C MET A 118 14.81 -0.75 12.44
N VAL A 119 14.73 -0.48 11.14
CA VAL A 119 15.68 0.40 10.44
C VAL A 119 15.19 1.86 10.43
N HIS A 120 13.93 2.07 10.07
CA HIS A 120 13.40 3.39 9.73
C HIS A 120 12.42 3.99 10.75
N ARG A 121 12.08 3.27 11.81
CA ARG A 121 11.16 3.77 12.84
C ARG A 121 11.96 4.22 14.05
N GLU A 122 11.91 5.50 14.36
CA GLU A 122 12.51 6.08 15.57
C GLU A 122 11.41 6.49 16.55
N GLN A 123 11.55 6.05 17.81
CA GLN A 123 10.66 6.50 18.88
C GLN A 123 11.19 7.81 19.48
N LEU A 124 10.32 8.79 19.58
CA LEU A 124 10.61 10.09 20.20
C LEU A 124 10.36 10.06 21.72
N PRO A 125 10.89 11.03 22.49
CA PRO A 125 10.71 11.10 23.94
C PRO A 125 9.25 11.13 24.40
N ASP A 126 8.35 11.69 23.59
CA ASP A 126 6.90 11.74 23.83
C ASP A 126 6.18 10.43 23.47
N LYS A 127 6.94 9.37 23.15
CA LYS A 127 6.47 8.04 22.72
C LYS A 127 5.78 8.01 21.34
N THR A 128 5.78 9.10 20.61
CA THR A 128 5.41 9.07 19.19
C THR A 128 6.53 8.51 18.33
N PHE A 129 6.25 8.27 17.06
CA PHE A 129 7.22 7.70 16.13
C PHE A 129 7.40 8.62 14.92
N ARG A 130 8.62 8.66 14.42
CA ARG A 130 8.93 9.31 13.15
C ARG A 130 9.69 8.37 12.22
N PHE A 131 9.64 8.67 10.93
CA PHE A 131 10.47 8.04 9.93
C PHE A 131 11.90 8.58 10.03
N LYS A 132 12.86 7.67 10.03
CA LYS A 132 14.29 7.96 9.94
C LYS A 132 14.80 7.44 8.60
N PRO A 133 15.25 8.31 7.67
CA PRO A 133 15.80 7.92 6.39
C PRO A 133 17.04 7.05 6.47
#